data_1c4dcd26048a6dc414a67aa590f02d5d
#
_entry.id   1c4dcd26048a6dc414a67aa590f02d5d
#
_cell.length_a   1.000
_cell.length_b   1.000
_cell.length_c   1.000
_cell.angle_alpha   90.00
_cell.angle_beta   90.00
_cell.angle_gamma   90.00
#
_symmetry.space_group_name_H-M   'P 1'
#
loop_
_entity.id
_entity.type
_entity.pdbx_description
1 polymer ?
#
loop_
_entity_poly.entity_id
_entity_poly.type
_entity_poly.pdbx_seq_one_letter_code
_entity_poly.pdbx_strand_id
1 'polypeptide(L)'
;MNGDSGTSTPHTTQLRALLFTDLCDSTLLVERMGDAAAAELFQDHDRLVMALQQRWNGQQIDRSDGLFMLFERPVDALGFGLDYQRGLQALGGKRNILLRARIGLHVGEVLLWNNSAESIALGAKPVEVEGLAKPMAARLMQLAQPGQFLVSATAESMVRRAAGDLGEVAQGLKWKSFGRWRFKGVAQSMEVFGLHDPATRGLGRPRQTAKASRDIPVWRQPLVMTAEVTLAAALLVGGWLLTRPQPAIAFAERDWVVVGD
;
A
#
# COMPACT_ATOMS: atom_id res chain seq x y z
N MET A 1 -25.08 -29.65 -38.61
CA MET A 1 -24.06 -29.65 -37.54
C MET A 1 -22.93 -28.75 -38.02
N ASN A 2 -23.06 -27.45 -37.83
CA ASN A 2 -21.98 -26.50 -38.10
C ASN A 2 -21.39 -26.15 -36.73
N GLY A 3 -20.16 -26.62 -36.54
CA GLY A 3 -19.38 -26.27 -35.36
C GLY A 3 -19.03 -24.78 -35.40
N ASP A 4 -19.57 -24.05 -34.45
CA ASP A 4 -19.18 -22.68 -34.13
C ASP A 4 -17.76 -22.75 -33.53
N SER A 5 -16.77 -22.55 -34.38
CA SER A 5 -15.40 -22.36 -33.96
C SER A 5 -15.29 -20.93 -33.38
N GLY A 6 -15.62 -20.83 -32.09
CA GLY A 6 -15.38 -19.62 -31.32
C GLY A 6 -13.90 -19.26 -31.43
N THR A 7 -13.57 -18.30 -32.27
CA THR A 7 -12.26 -17.64 -32.32
C THR A 7 -12.02 -16.97 -30.98
N SER A 8 -11.40 -17.69 -30.06
CA SER A 8 -10.85 -17.09 -28.83
C SER A 8 -9.84 -16.02 -29.26
N THR A 9 -10.19 -14.77 -29.05
CA THR A 9 -9.28 -13.64 -29.22
C THR A 9 -8.03 -13.94 -28.39
N PRO A 10 -6.81 -13.92 -28.95
CA PRO A 10 -5.63 -14.24 -28.19
C PRO A 10 -5.49 -13.23 -27.06
N HIS A 11 -5.58 -13.73 -25.81
CA HIS A 11 -5.33 -12.92 -24.63
C HIS A 11 -3.84 -12.58 -24.59
N THR A 12 -3.50 -11.32 -24.79
CA THR A 12 -2.11 -10.87 -24.79
C THR A 12 -1.76 -10.40 -23.37
N THR A 13 -0.75 -11.04 -22.77
CA THR A 13 -0.18 -10.56 -21.52
C THR A 13 0.57 -9.27 -21.77
N GLN A 14 0.28 -8.25 -21.00
CA GLN A 14 0.88 -6.92 -21.15
C GLN A 14 1.32 -6.38 -19.80
N LEU A 15 2.49 -5.74 -19.76
CA LEU A 15 2.93 -5.02 -18.58
C LEU A 15 2.19 -3.68 -18.50
N ARG A 16 1.52 -3.42 -17.38
CA ARG A 16 0.75 -2.19 -17.16
C ARG A 16 0.98 -1.63 -15.75
N ALA A 17 0.79 -0.34 -15.63
CA ALA A 17 0.67 0.31 -14.33
C ALA A 17 -0.82 0.39 -13.94
N LEU A 18 -1.13 -0.15 -12.75
CA LEU A 18 -2.47 -0.22 -12.21
C LEU A 18 -2.56 0.71 -11.01
N LEU A 19 -3.46 1.66 -11.07
CA LEU A 19 -3.69 2.62 -10.00
C LEU A 19 -5.12 2.46 -9.49
N PHE A 20 -5.24 2.17 -8.20
CA PHE A 20 -6.51 2.17 -7.49
C PHE A 20 -6.58 3.38 -6.57
N THR A 21 -7.75 4.03 -6.54
CA THR A 21 -8.04 5.09 -5.57
C THR A 21 -9.35 4.81 -4.85
N ASP A 22 -9.46 5.36 -3.64
CA ASP A 22 -10.68 5.33 -2.83
C ASP A 22 -10.84 6.69 -2.16
N LEU A 23 -11.97 7.36 -2.41
CA LEU A 23 -12.29 8.64 -1.78
C LEU A 23 -12.74 8.40 -0.35
N CYS A 24 -11.97 8.95 0.60
CA CYS A 24 -12.20 8.73 2.01
C CYS A 24 -13.47 9.43 2.50
N ASP A 25 -14.20 8.72 3.36
CA ASP A 25 -15.37 9.25 4.07
C ASP A 25 -16.48 9.76 3.14
N SER A 26 -16.61 9.21 1.91
CA SER A 26 -17.58 9.66 0.91
C SER A 26 -19.03 9.59 1.42
N THR A 27 -19.42 8.54 2.14
CA THR A 27 -20.75 8.43 2.76
C THR A 27 -20.97 9.53 3.80
N LEU A 28 -19.99 9.81 4.64
CA LEU A 28 -20.07 10.87 5.64
C LEU A 28 -20.16 12.28 5.01
N LEU A 29 -19.52 12.45 3.84
CA LEU A 29 -19.65 13.70 3.06
C LEU A 29 -21.08 13.91 2.60
N VAL A 30 -21.72 12.87 2.04
CA VAL A 30 -23.14 12.94 1.63
C VAL A 30 -24.04 13.27 2.81
N GLU A 31 -23.84 12.58 3.95
CA GLU A 31 -24.62 12.80 5.16
C GLU A 31 -24.51 14.25 5.69
N ARG A 32 -23.31 14.84 5.65
CA ARG A 32 -23.07 16.20 6.15
C ARG A 32 -23.50 17.31 5.20
N MET A 33 -23.35 17.10 3.90
CA MET A 33 -23.63 18.13 2.89
C MET A 33 -25.07 18.08 2.38
N GLY A 34 -25.73 16.94 2.51
CA GLY A 34 -26.98 16.62 1.84
C GLY A 34 -26.79 16.20 0.38
N ASP A 35 -27.77 15.49 -0.17
CA ASP A 35 -27.67 14.82 -1.47
C ASP A 35 -27.37 15.77 -2.63
N ALA A 36 -28.00 16.95 -2.68
CA ALA A 36 -27.84 17.89 -3.79
C ALA A 36 -26.39 18.46 -3.84
N ALA A 37 -25.86 18.94 -2.71
CA ALA A 37 -24.52 19.49 -2.65
C ALA A 37 -23.44 18.40 -2.85
N ALA A 38 -23.71 17.17 -2.36
CA ALA A 38 -22.84 16.03 -2.62
C ALA A 38 -22.82 15.65 -4.10
N ALA A 39 -23.97 15.67 -4.80
CA ALA A 39 -24.06 15.42 -6.23
C ALA A 39 -23.24 16.43 -7.04
N GLU A 40 -23.29 17.72 -6.70
CA GLU A 40 -22.44 18.74 -7.34
C GLU A 40 -20.95 18.49 -7.10
N LEU A 41 -20.58 18.11 -5.88
CA LEU A 41 -19.19 17.75 -5.54
C LEU A 41 -18.72 16.57 -6.38
N PHE A 42 -19.52 15.51 -6.51
CA PHE A 42 -19.16 14.33 -7.30
C PHE A 42 -19.10 14.65 -8.81
N GLN A 43 -19.92 15.56 -9.32
CA GLN A 43 -19.78 16.06 -10.70
C GLN A 43 -18.46 16.83 -10.90
N ASP A 44 -18.06 17.65 -9.94
CA ASP A 44 -16.76 18.35 -9.99
C ASP A 44 -15.59 17.36 -9.92
N HIS A 45 -15.71 16.35 -9.05
CA HIS A 45 -14.74 15.25 -8.97
C HIS A 45 -14.64 14.50 -10.30
N ASP A 46 -15.76 14.25 -10.97
CA ASP A 46 -15.77 13.58 -12.28
C ASP A 46 -15.07 14.41 -13.34
N ARG A 47 -15.32 15.72 -13.36
CA ARG A 47 -14.63 16.63 -14.27
C ARG A 47 -13.12 16.65 -14.03
N LEU A 48 -12.71 16.62 -12.76
CA LEU A 48 -11.29 16.50 -12.39
C LEU A 48 -10.69 15.19 -12.93
N VAL A 49 -11.35 14.05 -12.70
CA VAL A 49 -10.86 12.73 -13.14
C VAL A 49 -10.72 12.68 -14.65
N MET A 50 -11.75 13.15 -15.40
CA MET A 50 -11.68 13.18 -16.86
C MET A 50 -10.54 14.06 -17.40
N ALA A 51 -10.34 15.23 -16.83
CA ALA A 51 -9.24 16.12 -17.22
C ALA A 51 -7.86 15.47 -16.96
N LEU A 52 -7.69 14.81 -15.81
CA LEU A 52 -6.45 14.11 -15.47
C LEU A 52 -6.24 12.85 -16.31
N GLN A 53 -7.30 12.13 -16.64
CA GLN A 53 -7.26 10.98 -17.55
C GLN A 53 -6.70 11.38 -18.92
N GLN A 54 -7.19 12.48 -19.48
CA GLN A 54 -6.69 13.02 -20.75
C GLN A 54 -5.23 13.49 -20.65
N ARG A 55 -4.90 14.21 -19.59
CA ARG A 55 -3.54 14.74 -19.36
C ARG A 55 -2.50 13.64 -19.25
N TRP A 56 -2.83 12.54 -18.56
CA TRP A 56 -1.89 11.49 -18.20
C TRP A 56 -2.11 10.20 -18.99
N ASN A 57 -2.87 10.23 -20.08
CA ASN A 57 -3.16 9.06 -20.94
C ASN A 57 -3.64 7.84 -20.15
N GLY A 58 -4.45 8.06 -19.11
CA GLY A 58 -5.00 7.00 -18.28
C GLY A 58 -6.26 6.40 -18.89
N GLN A 59 -6.43 5.10 -18.76
CA GLN A 59 -7.67 4.41 -19.13
C GLN A 59 -8.45 4.03 -17.87
N GLN A 60 -9.65 4.57 -17.72
CA GLN A 60 -10.55 4.17 -16.64
C GLN A 60 -11.16 2.81 -16.95
N ILE A 61 -10.96 1.85 -16.05
CA ILE A 61 -11.48 0.49 -16.18
C ILE A 61 -12.73 0.31 -15.32
N ASP A 62 -12.73 0.85 -14.10
CA ASP A 62 -13.85 0.74 -13.17
C ASP A 62 -13.95 1.97 -12.28
N ARG A 63 -15.18 2.20 -11.76
CA ARG A 63 -15.49 3.35 -10.92
C ARG A 63 -16.52 3.04 -9.82
N SER A 64 -16.90 1.79 -9.60
CA SER A 64 -17.95 1.43 -8.65
C SER A 64 -17.58 1.78 -7.19
N ASP A 65 -16.42 1.32 -6.73
CA ASP A 65 -15.93 1.48 -5.34
C ASP A 65 -14.64 2.32 -5.28
N GLY A 66 -14.52 3.34 -6.11
CA GLY A 66 -13.31 4.13 -6.32
C GLY A 66 -12.87 4.05 -7.78
N LEU A 67 -11.72 4.61 -8.11
CA LEU A 67 -11.21 4.59 -9.48
C LEU A 67 -10.23 3.42 -9.65
N PHE A 68 -10.45 2.62 -10.67
CA PHE A 68 -9.45 1.73 -11.20
C PHE A 68 -8.98 2.24 -12.56
N MET A 69 -7.72 2.69 -12.59
CA MET A 69 -7.08 3.27 -13.77
C MET A 69 -5.94 2.38 -14.25
N LEU A 70 -5.80 2.28 -15.55
CA LEU A 70 -4.72 1.56 -16.23
C LEU A 70 -3.88 2.55 -17.04
N PHE A 71 -2.54 2.37 -17.00
CA PHE A 71 -1.59 3.21 -17.74
C PHE A 71 -0.57 2.33 -18.45
N GLU A 72 -0.16 2.75 -19.64
CA GLU A 72 0.95 2.13 -20.35
C GLU A 72 2.29 2.48 -19.72
N ARG A 73 2.46 3.76 -19.36
CA ARG A 73 3.68 4.27 -18.73
C ARG A 73 3.47 4.43 -17.23
N PRO A 74 4.30 3.78 -16.39
CA PRO A 74 4.20 3.92 -14.94
C PRO A 74 4.35 5.38 -14.44
N VAL A 75 5.13 6.20 -15.15
CA VAL A 75 5.31 7.61 -14.80
C VAL A 75 4.03 8.43 -14.98
N ASP A 76 3.20 8.09 -15.97
CA ASP A 76 1.91 8.75 -16.17
C ASP A 76 0.93 8.42 -15.03
N ALA A 77 0.96 7.18 -14.54
CA ALA A 77 0.21 6.79 -13.34
C ALA A 77 0.66 7.57 -12.08
N LEU A 78 1.96 7.80 -11.94
CA LEU A 78 2.51 8.63 -10.85
C LEU A 78 2.00 10.06 -10.96
N GLY A 79 2.11 10.69 -12.15
CA GLY A 79 1.65 12.04 -12.41
C GLY A 79 0.15 12.19 -12.15
N PHE A 80 -0.65 11.26 -12.64
CA PHE A 80 -2.09 11.21 -12.36
C PHE A 80 -2.38 11.19 -10.86
N GLY A 81 -1.74 10.30 -10.10
CA GLY A 81 -1.98 10.18 -8.66
C GLY A 81 -1.62 11.42 -7.86
N LEU A 82 -0.50 12.08 -8.20
CA LEU A 82 -0.08 13.33 -7.58
C LEU A 82 -1.06 14.47 -7.87
N ASP A 83 -1.38 14.68 -9.15
CA ASP A 83 -2.32 15.74 -9.55
C ASP A 83 -3.74 15.46 -9.04
N TYR A 84 -4.14 14.18 -8.94
CA TYR A 84 -5.42 13.81 -8.35
C TYR A 84 -5.51 14.22 -6.88
N GLN A 85 -4.49 13.95 -6.06
CA GLN A 85 -4.47 14.39 -4.66
C GLN A 85 -4.51 15.91 -4.52
N ARG A 86 -3.75 16.64 -5.35
CA ARG A 86 -3.76 18.12 -5.37
C ARG A 86 -5.12 18.66 -5.82
N GLY A 87 -5.69 18.04 -6.85
CA GLY A 87 -7.03 18.40 -7.35
C GLY A 87 -8.12 18.21 -6.30
N LEU A 88 -8.08 17.10 -5.54
CA LEU A 88 -9.00 16.88 -4.42
C LEU A 88 -8.86 17.95 -3.33
N GLN A 89 -7.64 18.36 -2.99
CA GLN A 89 -7.43 19.44 -2.02
C GLN A 89 -8.00 20.78 -2.53
N ALA A 90 -7.78 21.08 -3.81
CA ALA A 90 -8.32 22.30 -4.42
C ALA A 90 -9.86 22.29 -4.44
N LEU A 91 -10.49 21.17 -4.79
CA LEU A 91 -11.95 20.99 -4.75
C LEU A 91 -12.49 21.12 -3.31
N GLY A 92 -11.82 20.51 -2.36
CA GLY A 92 -12.20 20.57 -0.95
C GLY A 92 -12.05 22.00 -0.39
N GLY A 93 -10.96 22.69 -0.73
CA GLY A 93 -10.70 24.07 -0.31
C GLY A 93 -11.79 25.04 -0.76
N LYS A 94 -12.31 24.91 -1.99
CA LYS A 94 -13.43 25.72 -2.49
C LYS A 94 -14.72 25.58 -1.68
N ARG A 95 -14.92 24.45 -1.00
CA ARG A 95 -16.12 24.12 -0.23
C ARG A 95 -15.89 24.08 1.28
N ASN A 96 -14.68 24.41 1.73
CA ASN A 96 -14.23 24.31 3.13
C ASN A 96 -14.42 22.90 3.71
N ILE A 97 -14.17 21.88 2.89
CA ILE A 97 -14.20 20.46 3.30
C ILE A 97 -12.85 19.80 3.03
N LEU A 98 -12.55 18.75 3.78
CA LEU A 98 -11.31 17.98 3.61
C LEU A 98 -11.57 16.77 2.71
N LEU A 99 -11.20 16.87 1.43
CA LEU A 99 -11.24 15.75 0.50
C LEU A 99 -9.87 15.05 0.46
N ARG A 100 -9.87 13.75 0.65
CA ARG A 100 -8.68 12.90 0.61
C ARG A 100 -9.00 11.58 -0.05
N ALA A 101 -8.04 11.04 -0.80
CA ALA A 101 -8.11 9.69 -1.33
C ALA A 101 -6.95 8.84 -0.83
N ARG A 102 -7.17 7.53 -0.76
CA ARG A 102 -6.13 6.51 -0.66
C ARG A 102 -5.73 6.14 -2.06
N ILE A 103 -4.44 5.97 -2.33
CA ILE A 103 -3.94 5.59 -3.64
C ILE A 103 -2.97 4.42 -3.51
N GLY A 104 -3.14 3.42 -4.39
CA GLY A 104 -2.23 2.29 -4.54
C GLY A 104 -1.79 2.15 -5.99
N LEU A 105 -0.48 2.17 -6.25
CA LEU A 105 0.12 1.97 -7.56
C LEU A 105 0.97 0.71 -7.60
N HIS A 106 0.67 -0.17 -8.54
CA HIS A 106 1.45 -1.37 -8.81
C HIS A 106 1.74 -1.49 -10.31
N VAL A 107 2.88 -2.06 -10.66
CA VAL A 107 3.21 -2.42 -12.05
C VAL A 107 3.35 -3.93 -12.12
N GLY A 108 2.65 -4.53 -13.05
CA GLY A 108 2.68 -5.98 -13.25
C GLY A 108 2.00 -6.40 -14.55
N GLU A 109 2.12 -7.67 -14.84
CA GLU A 109 1.49 -8.27 -16.02
C GLU A 109 -0.02 -8.47 -15.81
N VAL A 110 -0.77 -8.12 -16.84
CA VAL A 110 -2.23 -8.29 -16.91
C VAL A 110 -2.63 -8.89 -18.23
N LEU A 111 -3.74 -9.61 -18.23
CA LEU A 111 -4.47 -10.01 -19.43
C LEU A 111 -5.52 -8.94 -19.73
N LEU A 112 -5.54 -8.46 -20.95
CA LEU A 112 -6.48 -7.45 -21.43
C LEU A 112 -7.28 -8.00 -22.59
N TRP A 113 -8.60 -7.76 -22.55
CA TRP A 113 -9.45 -8.00 -23.71
C TRP A 113 -10.58 -6.97 -23.76
N ASN A 114 -11.04 -6.73 -24.99
CA ASN A 114 -12.19 -5.86 -25.25
C ASN A 114 -13.44 -6.73 -25.29
N ASN A 115 -14.50 -6.27 -24.64
CA ASN A 115 -15.81 -6.87 -24.77
C ASN A 115 -16.49 -6.47 -26.08
N SER A 116 -17.39 -7.32 -26.59
CA SER A 116 -18.17 -6.99 -27.77
C SER A 116 -19.12 -5.82 -27.52
N ALA A 117 -19.51 -5.10 -28.59
CA ALA A 117 -20.46 -4.00 -28.48
C ALA A 117 -21.81 -4.47 -27.87
N GLU A 118 -22.23 -5.71 -28.16
CA GLU A 118 -23.42 -6.32 -27.59
C GLU A 118 -23.31 -6.53 -26.08
N SER A 119 -22.16 -7.08 -25.62
CA SER A 119 -21.89 -7.25 -24.18
C SER A 119 -21.85 -5.91 -23.45
N ILE A 120 -21.26 -4.88 -24.07
CA ILE A 120 -21.21 -3.53 -23.51
C ILE A 120 -22.62 -2.93 -23.39
N ALA A 121 -23.45 -3.13 -24.39
CA ALA A 121 -24.86 -2.69 -24.37
C ALA A 121 -25.67 -3.38 -23.25
N LEU A 122 -25.27 -4.59 -22.84
CA LEU A 122 -25.85 -5.33 -21.73
C LEU A 122 -25.21 -4.99 -20.36
N GLY A 123 -24.29 -4.03 -20.33
CA GLY A 123 -23.67 -3.54 -19.08
C GLY A 123 -22.28 -4.09 -18.77
N ALA A 124 -21.65 -4.84 -19.69
CA ALA A 124 -20.26 -5.24 -19.53
C ALA A 124 -19.32 -4.02 -19.68
N LYS A 125 -18.17 -4.07 -19.03
CA LYS A 125 -17.12 -3.05 -19.19
C LYS A 125 -16.56 -3.11 -20.61
N PRO A 126 -16.13 -1.97 -21.18
CA PRO A 126 -15.50 -1.98 -22.51
C PRO A 126 -14.23 -2.81 -22.55
N VAL A 127 -13.45 -2.76 -21.48
CA VAL A 127 -12.17 -3.48 -21.31
C VAL A 127 -12.19 -4.25 -20.01
N GLU A 128 -11.82 -5.52 -20.07
CA GLU A 128 -11.57 -6.34 -18.89
C GLU A 128 -10.07 -6.44 -18.63
N VAL A 129 -9.75 -6.45 -17.33
CA VAL A 129 -8.37 -6.54 -16.84
C VAL A 129 -8.30 -7.66 -15.82
N GLU A 130 -7.49 -8.68 -16.09
CA GLU A 130 -7.29 -9.77 -15.16
C GLU A 130 -5.80 -10.06 -14.92
N GLY A 131 -5.49 -10.64 -13.79
CA GLY A 131 -4.13 -10.99 -13.37
C GLY A 131 -3.84 -10.60 -11.93
N LEU A 132 -2.73 -11.11 -11.41
CA LEU A 132 -2.34 -10.90 -10.01
C LEU A 132 -2.04 -9.42 -9.70
N ALA A 133 -1.63 -8.65 -10.70
CA ALA A 133 -1.34 -7.21 -10.54
C ALA A 133 -2.56 -6.40 -10.07
N LYS A 134 -3.77 -6.77 -10.52
CA LYS A 134 -5.01 -6.08 -10.14
C LYS A 134 -5.30 -6.14 -8.63
N PRO A 135 -5.39 -7.33 -7.98
CA PRO A 135 -5.57 -7.39 -6.53
C PRO A 135 -4.38 -6.82 -5.75
N MET A 136 -3.16 -6.82 -6.30
CA MET A 136 -2.00 -6.21 -5.66
C MET A 136 -2.14 -4.69 -5.55
N ALA A 137 -2.50 -4.00 -6.64
CA ALA A 137 -2.74 -2.56 -6.63
C ALA A 137 -3.91 -2.18 -5.69
N ALA A 138 -5.01 -2.95 -5.71
CA ALA A 138 -6.15 -2.74 -4.83
C ALA A 138 -5.77 -2.90 -3.34
N ARG A 139 -4.94 -3.88 -2.99
CA ARG A 139 -4.46 -4.08 -1.61
C ARG A 139 -3.53 -2.98 -1.15
N LEU A 140 -2.66 -2.46 -2.02
CA LEU A 140 -1.85 -1.28 -1.71
C LEU A 140 -2.73 -0.08 -1.35
N MET A 141 -3.77 0.18 -2.14
CA MET A 141 -4.74 1.23 -1.84
C MET A 141 -5.41 1.00 -0.47
N GLN A 142 -5.82 -0.25 -0.15
CA GLN A 142 -6.43 -0.59 1.14
C GLN A 142 -5.49 -0.41 2.34
N LEU A 143 -4.17 -0.56 2.16
CA LEU A 143 -3.17 -0.28 3.20
C LEU A 143 -2.98 1.22 3.46
N ALA A 144 -3.28 2.05 2.47
CA ALA A 144 -3.03 3.48 2.53
C ALA A 144 -3.92 4.17 3.58
N GLN A 145 -3.34 5.14 4.30
CA GLN A 145 -4.08 6.08 5.14
C GLN A 145 -4.76 7.14 4.27
N PRO A 146 -5.79 7.84 4.76
CA PRO A 146 -6.38 8.98 4.05
C PRO A 146 -5.32 10.00 3.61
N GLY A 147 -5.28 10.28 2.30
CA GLY A 147 -4.29 11.16 1.67
C GLY A 147 -2.93 10.50 1.40
N GLN A 148 -2.79 9.21 1.63
CA GLN A 148 -1.54 8.48 1.38
C GLN A 148 -1.52 7.86 -0.01
N PHE A 149 -0.36 7.95 -0.66
CA PHE A 149 -0.06 7.30 -1.93
C PHE A 149 1.00 6.21 -1.72
N LEU A 150 0.60 4.95 -1.85
CA LEU A 150 1.47 3.79 -1.72
C LEU A 150 1.83 3.20 -3.08
N VAL A 151 3.07 2.75 -3.17
CA VAL A 151 3.66 2.24 -4.42
C VAL A 151 4.37 0.92 -4.11
N SER A 152 4.20 -0.08 -4.96
CA SER A 152 4.96 -1.32 -4.88
C SER A 152 6.44 -1.12 -5.26
N ALA A 153 7.33 -1.99 -4.79
CA ALA A 153 8.75 -1.96 -5.16
C ALA A 153 8.95 -2.02 -6.69
N THR A 154 8.15 -2.84 -7.38
CA THR A 154 8.19 -2.94 -8.85
C THR A 154 7.87 -1.60 -9.51
N ALA A 155 6.80 -0.95 -9.06
CA ALA A 155 6.41 0.36 -9.59
C ALA A 155 7.42 1.44 -9.18
N GLU A 156 7.89 1.45 -7.92
CA GLU A 156 8.86 2.42 -7.40
C GLU A 156 10.13 2.46 -8.24
N SER A 157 10.71 1.30 -8.53
CA SER A 157 11.95 1.22 -9.33
C SER A 157 11.82 1.82 -10.73
N MET A 158 10.62 1.74 -11.33
CA MET A 158 10.33 2.29 -12.65
C MET A 158 10.03 3.78 -12.60
N VAL A 159 9.11 4.20 -11.70
CA VAL A 159 8.66 5.59 -11.64
C VAL A 159 9.70 6.53 -11.04
N ARG A 160 10.55 6.06 -10.12
CA ARG A 160 11.58 6.89 -9.51
C ARG A 160 12.63 7.36 -10.50
N ARG A 161 13.01 6.51 -11.46
CA ARG A 161 13.93 6.91 -12.54
C ARG A 161 13.31 7.94 -13.46
N ALA A 162 12.02 7.78 -13.78
CA ALA A 162 11.29 8.64 -14.71
C ALA A 162 10.63 9.85 -14.03
N ALA A 163 10.75 9.99 -12.71
CA ALA A 163 10.11 11.10 -11.97
C ALA A 163 10.61 12.48 -12.44
N GLY A 164 11.85 12.57 -12.94
CA GLY A 164 12.38 13.79 -13.55
C GLY A 164 11.58 14.27 -14.77
N ASP A 165 10.96 13.35 -15.53
CA ASP A 165 10.14 13.67 -16.71
C ASP A 165 8.84 14.41 -16.34
N LEU A 166 8.41 14.33 -15.07
CA LEU A 166 7.22 15.01 -14.59
C LEU A 166 7.45 16.50 -14.26
N GLY A 167 8.71 16.97 -14.30
CA GLY A 167 9.06 18.36 -14.04
C GLY A 167 8.53 18.85 -12.68
N GLU A 168 7.78 19.94 -12.70
CA GLU A 168 7.22 20.57 -11.49
C GLU A 168 6.27 19.65 -10.69
N VAL A 169 5.59 18.71 -11.35
CA VAL A 169 4.65 17.80 -10.69
C VAL A 169 5.35 16.90 -9.67
N ALA A 170 6.60 16.51 -9.92
CA ALA A 170 7.39 15.68 -9.00
C ALA A 170 8.39 16.48 -8.16
N GLN A 171 8.37 17.81 -8.22
CA GLN A 171 9.29 18.65 -7.49
C GLN A 171 9.13 18.48 -5.97
N GLY A 172 10.24 18.18 -5.28
CA GLY A 172 10.24 17.99 -3.83
C GLY A 172 9.61 16.67 -3.35
N LEU A 173 9.25 15.76 -4.26
CA LEU A 173 8.70 14.45 -3.93
C LEU A 173 9.71 13.62 -3.12
N LYS A 174 9.27 13.13 -1.95
CA LYS A 174 10.09 12.27 -1.10
C LYS A 174 9.54 10.85 -1.07
N TRP A 175 10.45 9.89 -1.07
CA TRP A 175 10.15 8.45 -1.04
C TRP A 175 10.48 7.90 0.34
N LYS A 176 9.57 7.10 0.89
CA LYS A 176 9.74 6.46 2.19
C LYS A 176 9.44 4.97 2.09
N SER A 177 10.40 4.12 2.40
CA SER A 177 10.15 2.69 2.54
C SER A 177 9.37 2.41 3.84
N PHE A 178 8.37 1.57 3.74
CA PHE A 178 7.63 1.00 4.86
C PHE A 178 8.01 -0.46 5.14
N GLY A 179 9.05 -0.95 4.46
CA GLY A 179 9.56 -2.31 4.57
C GLY A 179 8.71 -3.32 3.80
N ARG A 180 8.94 -4.60 4.09
CA ARG A 180 8.30 -5.71 3.39
C ARG A 180 6.93 -6.02 3.97
N TRP A 181 6.00 -6.33 3.05
CA TRP A 181 4.62 -6.66 3.36
C TRP A 181 4.24 -7.98 2.70
N ARG A 182 3.52 -8.80 3.42
CA ARG A 182 2.96 -10.06 2.94
C ARG A 182 1.51 -9.85 2.58
N PHE A 183 1.15 -10.24 1.37
CA PHE A 183 -0.21 -10.14 0.84
C PHE A 183 -0.85 -11.53 0.79
N LYS A 184 -2.08 -11.66 1.28
CA LYS A 184 -2.79 -12.95 1.30
C LYS A 184 -2.91 -13.52 -0.12
N GLY A 185 -2.48 -14.78 -0.33
CA GLY A 185 -2.49 -15.45 -1.63
C GLY A 185 -1.34 -15.05 -2.57
N VAL A 186 -0.33 -14.34 -2.06
CA VAL A 186 0.91 -14.05 -2.79
C VAL A 186 2.07 -14.68 -2.04
N ALA A 187 2.85 -15.52 -2.73
CA ALA A 187 3.90 -16.31 -2.11
C ALA A 187 5.05 -15.45 -1.55
N GLN A 188 5.38 -14.38 -2.26
CA GLN A 188 6.51 -13.52 -1.91
C GLN A 188 6.06 -12.22 -1.24
N SER A 189 6.76 -11.83 -0.17
CA SER A 189 6.59 -10.50 0.40
C SER A 189 7.21 -9.44 -0.50
N MET A 190 6.57 -8.28 -0.58
CA MET A 190 6.99 -7.16 -1.41
C MET A 190 7.25 -5.92 -0.56
N GLU A 191 8.27 -5.15 -0.90
CA GLU A 191 8.50 -3.87 -0.26
C GLU A 191 7.48 -2.84 -0.74
N VAL A 192 6.99 -2.03 0.21
CA VAL A 192 6.00 -0.99 -0.03
C VAL A 192 6.63 0.37 0.27
N PHE A 193 6.48 1.29 -0.68
CA PHE A 193 6.95 2.66 -0.57
C PHE A 193 5.76 3.62 -0.44
N GLY A 194 5.95 4.68 0.29
CA GLY A 194 5.01 5.81 0.32
C GLY A 194 5.64 7.03 -0.33
N LEU A 195 4.80 7.78 -0.99
CA LEU A 195 5.13 9.07 -1.57
C LEU A 195 4.72 10.19 -0.63
N HIS A 196 5.58 11.16 -0.48
CA HIS A 196 5.29 12.41 0.20
C HIS A 196 5.47 13.56 -0.79
N ASP A 197 4.34 14.11 -1.18
CA ASP A 197 4.27 15.37 -1.89
C ASP A 197 4.21 16.50 -0.86
N PRO A 198 5.08 17.53 -0.92
CA PRO A 198 5.02 18.69 -0.03
C PRO A 198 3.66 19.38 -0.01
N ALA A 199 2.91 19.32 -1.12
CA ALA A 199 1.57 19.87 -1.22
C ALA A 199 0.51 19.05 -0.48
N THR A 200 0.79 17.77 -0.17
CA THR A 200 -0.18 16.86 0.46
C THR A 200 0.36 16.29 1.77
N ARG A 201 -0.51 16.09 2.77
CA ARG A 201 -0.14 15.47 4.05
C ARG A 201 -0.42 13.97 4.01
N GLY A 202 0.61 13.11 4.04
CA GLY A 202 0.34 11.68 3.95
C GLY A 202 1.52 10.75 4.27
N LEU A 203 2.25 10.97 5.38
CA LEU A 203 3.38 10.14 5.78
C LEU A 203 3.10 9.18 6.96
N GLY A 204 1.86 8.90 7.27
CA GLY A 204 1.50 7.89 8.28
C GLY A 204 2.03 6.50 7.90
N ARG A 205 2.14 5.59 8.88
CA ARG A 205 2.42 4.18 8.58
C ARG A 205 1.20 3.55 7.90
N PRO A 206 1.38 2.71 6.87
CA PRO A 206 0.27 1.98 6.26
C PRO A 206 -0.50 1.16 7.30
N ARG A 207 -1.80 0.96 7.08
CA ARG A 207 -2.64 0.13 7.95
C ARG A 207 -2.40 -1.34 7.66
N GLN A 208 -2.37 -2.18 8.71
CA GLN A 208 -2.50 -3.61 8.51
C GLN A 208 -3.96 -3.97 8.24
N THR A 209 -4.19 -4.92 7.34
CA THR A 209 -5.52 -5.41 6.99
C THR A 209 -5.54 -6.93 7.08
N ALA A 210 -6.73 -7.53 7.08
CA ALA A 210 -6.85 -9.01 7.02
C ALA A 210 -6.22 -9.63 5.75
N LYS A 211 -6.00 -8.82 4.71
CA LYS A 211 -5.44 -9.26 3.42
C LYS A 211 -3.98 -8.86 3.21
N ALA A 212 -3.42 -8.03 4.10
CA ALA A 212 -2.02 -7.59 4.02
C ALA A 212 -1.47 -7.21 5.40
N SER A 213 -0.32 -7.74 5.75
CA SER A 213 0.38 -7.52 7.01
C SER A 213 1.86 -7.27 6.78
N ARG A 214 2.49 -6.59 7.73
CA ARG A 214 3.92 -6.34 7.67
C ARG A 214 4.69 -7.65 7.84
N ASP A 215 5.63 -7.90 6.95
CA ASP A 215 6.53 -9.05 7.04
C ASP A 215 7.71 -8.69 7.95
N ILE A 216 7.57 -9.06 9.24
CA ILE A 216 8.61 -8.82 10.25
C ILE A 216 9.40 -10.12 10.38
N PRO A 217 10.74 -10.11 10.14
CA PRO A 217 11.58 -11.28 10.37
C PRO A 217 11.40 -11.82 11.78
N VAL A 218 11.42 -13.16 11.93
CA VAL A 218 11.14 -13.85 13.21
C VAL A 218 11.99 -13.30 14.35
N TRP A 219 13.28 -13.04 14.09
CA TRP A 219 14.23 -12.49 15.08
C TRP A 219 13.95 -11.02 15.50
N ARG A 220 13.08 -10.28 14.77
CA ARG A 220 12.59 -8.94 15.15
C ARG A 220 11.18 -8.95 15.74
N GLN A 221 10.60 -10.11 15.91
CA GLN A 221 9.29 -10.21 16.58
C GLN A 221 9.45 -9.93 18.07
N PRO A 222 8.55 -9.15 18.69
CA PRO A 222 8.71 -8.72 20.09
C PRO A 222 8.84 -9.91 21.05
N LEU A 223 8.14 -11.01 20.82
CA LEU A 223 8.27 -12.22 21.64
C LEU A 223 9.66 -12.87 21.56
N VAL A 224 10.29 -12.90 20.39
CA VAL A 224 11.63 -13.45 20.21
C VAL A 224 12.65 -12.54 20.85
N MET A 225 12.54 -11.22 20.64
CA MET A 225 13.44 -10.24 21.29
C MET A 225 13.33 -10.29 22.82
N THR A 226 12.14 -10.42 23.39
CA THR A 226 11.98 -10.58 24.85
C THR A 226 12.60 -11.88 25.33
N ALA A 227 12.43 -12.98 24.63
CA ALA A 227 13.05 -14.26 24.96
C ALA A 227 14.59 -14.19 24.91
N GLU A 228 15.17 -13.57 23.87
CA GLU A 228 16.62 -13.37 23.76
C GLU A 228 17.17 -12.51 24.89
N VAL A 229 16.52 -11.39 25.21
CA VAL A 229 16.94 -10.51 26.34
C VAL A 229 16.83 -11.25 27.67
N THR A 230 15.75 -12.03 27.90
CA THR A 230 15.57 -12.80 29.13
C THR A 230 16.63 -13.88 29.26
N LEU A 231 16.94 -14.58 28.17
CA LEU A 231 17.99 -15.61 28.15
C LEU A 231 19.38 -14.98 28.44
N ALA A 232 19.70 -13.87 27.80
CA ALA A 232 20.95 -13.15 28.03
C ALA A 232 21.09 -12.70 29.51
N ALA A 233 20.01 -12.15 30.09
CA ALA A 233 19.97 -11.75 31.50
C ALA A 233 20.16 -12.97 32.44
N ALA A 234 19.51 -14.10 32.16
CA ALA A 234 19.65 -15.33 32.92
C ALA A 234 21.08 -15.88 32.88
N LEU A 235 21.72 -15.84 31.69
CA LEU A 235 23.12 -16.27 31.55
C LEU A 235 24.10 -15.35 32.33
N LEU A 236 23.87 -14.04 32.31
CA LEU A 236 24.67 -13.08 33.07
C LEU A 236 24.51 -13.29 34.59
N VAL A 237 23.30 -13.45 35.07
CA VAL A 237 23.02 -13.71 36.49
C VAL A 237 23.58 -15.07 36.89
N GLY A 238 23.39 -16.11 36.09
CA GLY A 238 23.96 -17.44 36.35
C GLY A 238 25.51 -17.42 36.40
N GLY A 239 26.14 -16.79 35.42
CA GLY A 239 27.59 -16.60 35.41
C GLY A 239 28.12 -15.83 36.65
N TRP A 240 27.42 -14.75 37.06
CA TRP A 240 27.76 -14.01 38.25
C TRP A 240 27.60 -14.83 39.53
N LEU A 241 26.52 -15.64 39.65
CA LEU A 241 26.33 -16.53 40.80
C LEU A 241 27.43 -17.60 40.89
N LEU A 242 27.87 -18.15 39.76
CA LEU A 242 28.93 -19.15 39.70
C LEU A 242 30.33 -18.56 40.04
N THR A 243 30.53 -17.30 39.73
CA THR A 243 31.82 -16.61 40.00
C THR A 243 31.86 -15.90 41.35
N ARG A 244 30.77 -15.90 42.13
CA ARG A 244 30.77 -15.34 43.48
C ARG A 244 31.77 -16.11 44.35
N PRO A 245 32.72 -15.39 45.00
CA PRO A 245 33.57 -16.04 46.00
C PRO A 245 32.71 -16.56 47.14
N GLN A 246 32.80 -17.85 47.43
CA GLN A 246 32.13 -18.39 48.60
C GLN A 246 32.73 -17.71 49.84
N PRO A 247 31.90 -17.26 50.79
CA PRO A 247 32.42 -16.71 52.02
C PRO A 247 33.28 -17.77 52.70
N ALA A 248 34.55 -17.48 52.92
CA ALA A 248 35.42 -18.37 53.71
C ALA A 248 34.76 -18.57 55.06
N ILE A 249 34.61 -19.84 55.48
CA ILE A 249 34.12 -20.15 56.81
C ILE A 249 35.19 -19.63 57.80
N ALA A 250 34.87 -18.50 58.45
CA ALA A 250 35.71 -17.95 59.48
C ALA A 250 35.53 -18.80 60.75
N PHE A 251 36.49 -19.67 61.04
CA PHE A 251 36.53 -20.36 62.33
C PHE A 251 36.90 -19.35 63.44
N ALA A 252 36.04 -19.25 64.46
CA ALA A 252 36.36 -18.50 65.65
C ALA A 252 37.32 -19.34 66.56
N GLU A 253 38.18 -18.71 67.39
CA GLU A 253 39.19 -19.36 68.24
C GLU A 253 38.67 -20.42 69.25
N ARG A 254 37.37 -20.75 69.25
CA ARG A 254 36.72 -21.74 70.12
C ARG A 254 35.80 -22.71 69.38
N ASP A 255 35.89 -22.83 68.06
CA ASP A 255 35.11 -23.81 67.36
C ASP A 255 35.65 -25.21 67.43
N TRP A 256 34.86 -26.14 67.98
CA TRP A 256 35.21 -27.56 68.07
C TRP A 256 35.02 -28.25 66.73
N VAL A 257 36.07 -28.86 66.20
CA VAL A 257 35.98 -29.69 64.97
C VAL A 257 35.87 -31.13 65.42
N VAL A 258 34.75 -31.77 65.12
CA VAL A 258 34.56 -33.22 65.30
C VAL A 258 35.15 -33.92 64.08
N VAL A 259 36.26 -34.63 64.30
CA VAL A 259 36.82 -35.55 63.31
C VAL A 259 36.21 -36.91 63.56
N GLY A 260 35.42 -37.37 62.63
CA GLY A 260 34.88 -38.75 62.62
C GLY A 260 35.92 -39.71 62.05
N ASP A 261 36.13 -40.85 62.69
CA ASP A 261 36.92 -41.95 62.19
C ASP A 261 36.24 -42.65 61.01
#